data_5a7e1d92a2d156a570b54017b42630e5
#
_entry.id   5a7e1d92a2d156a570b54017b42630e5
#
_cell.length_a   1.000
_cell.length_b   1.000
_cell.length_c   1.000
_cell.angle_alpha   90.00
_cell.angle_beta   90.00
_cell.angle_gamma   90.00
#
_symmetry.space_group_name_H-M   'P 1'
#
loop_
_entity.id
_entity.type
_entity.pdbx_description
1 polymer ?
#
loop_
_entity_poly.entity_id
_entity_poly.type
_entity_poly.pdbx_seq_one_letter_code
_entity_poly.pdbx_strand_id
1 'polypeptide(L)'
;MSVPETAMVLAAGLGTRMRPLTNDRPKALVEVGGKALIDHMLERLAEAGVKRAVVNVHAFADLLIDHLGQSRVGLEIVISDERDHPVPLETGGGVKRAAALLGDGPILVANIDSVWREDAEPPVRAIRDLCAGYDPSRMAARLMLARMERTLGFDGPGDFFMGEDGALIPRRINGAPSAPLNYMGVHMVDPRPIYAHPETEFGLFPLKGPFWAEWAAAGRLHGAVMEGDWMHVGDPDALKVAEARLAR
;
A
#
# COMPACT_ATOMS: atom_id res chain seq x y z
N MET A 1 16.09 6.45 -8.37
CA MET A 1 16.52 6.28 -6.96
C MET A 1 16.68 4.80 -6.66
N SER A 2 17.55 4.40 -5.70
CA SER A 2 17.59 3.00 -5.23
C SER A 2 16.34 2.68 -4.39
N VAL A 3 16.06 1.38 -4.20
CA VAL A 3 15.00 0.95 -3.27
C VAL A 3 15.35 1.43 -1.86
N PRO A 4 14.41 2.05 -1.12
CA PRO A 4 14.64 2.46 0.27
C PRO A 4 14.96 1.28 1.17
N GLU A 5 15.82 1.49 2.16
CA GLU A 5 16.10 0.44 3.15
C GLU A 5 14.88 0.14 4.03
N THR A 6 14.01 1.12 4.26
CA THR A 6 12.85 0.98 5.15
C THR A 6 11.54 1.17 4.37
N ALA A 7 10.57 0.31 4.67
CA ALA A 7 9.19 0.41 4.19
C ALA A 7 8.21 0.49 5.37
N MET A 8 7.13 1.26 5.20
CA MET A 8 5.94 1.22 6.06
C MET A 8 4.94 0.22 5.50
N VAL A 9 4.49 -0.74 6.30
CA VAL A 9 3.45 -1.71 5.94
C VAL A 9 2.21 -1.44 6.78
N LEU A 10 1.13 -1.04 6.11
CA LEU A 10 -0.12 -0.63 6.75
C LEU A 10 -1.02 -1.84 7.00
N ALA A 11 -1.02 -2.34 8.24
CA ALA A 11 -1.73 -3.55 8.66
C ALA A 11 -2.73 -3.34 9.82
N ALA A 12 -2.86 -2.12 10.37
CA ALA A 12 -3.71 -1.81 11.53
C ALA A 12 -5.22 -1.77 11.23
N GLY A 13 -5.63 -1.87 9.96
CA GLY A 13 -7.03 -1.74 9.54
C GLY A 13 -7.95 -2.81 10.16
N LEU A 14 -9.17 -2.42 10.57
CA LEU A 14 -10.15 -3.30 11.24
C LEU A 14 -10.69 -4.45 10.36
N GLY A 15 -10.52 -4.37 9.04
CA GLY A 15 -10.96 -5.41 8.11
C GLY A 15 -12.46 -5.71 8.11
N THR A 16 -13.31 -4.75 8.44
CA THR A 16 -14.76 -4.94 8.63
C THR A 16 -15.48 -5.49 7.41
N ARG A 17 -15.02 -5.15 6.19
CA ARG A 17 -15.56 -5.68 4.93
C ARG A 17 -15.21 -7.16 4.69
N MET A 18 -14.18 -7.68 5.37
CA MET A 18 -13.75 -9.07 5.29
C MET A 18 -14.50 -10.02 6.22
N ARG A 19 -15.43 -9.52 7.04
CA ARG A 19 -16.23 -10.40 7.91
C ARG A 19 -17.03 -11.43 7.10
N PRO A 20 -17.14 -12.68 7.59
CA PRO A 20 -16.77 -13.15 8.94
C PRO A 20 -15.30 -13.52 9.13
N LEU A 21 -14.43 -13.48 8.11
CA LEU A 21 -13.04 -13.96 8.14
C LEU A 21 -12.16 -13.17 9.12
N THR A 22 -12.59 -11.97 9.50
CA THR A 22 -11.88 -11.08 10.43
C THR A 22 -12.59 -10.91 11.78
N ASN A 23 -13.47 -11.84 12.16
CA ASN A 23 -14.15 -11.78 13.46
C ASN A 23 -13.20 -12.14 14.61
N ASP A 24 -12.18 -12.94 14.37
CA ASP A 24 -11.24 -13.50 15.35
C ASP A 24 -9.76 -13.23 15.03
N ARG A 25 -9.46 -12.54 13.95
CA ARG A 25 -8.09 -12.24 13.50
C ARG A 25 -7.99 -10.94 12.72
N PRO A 26 -6.79 -10.31 12.63
CA PRO A 26 -6.61 -9.14 11.80
C PRO A 26 -6.68 -9.52 10.31
N LYS A 27 -7.11 -8.58 9.44
CA LYS A 27 -7.13 -8.77 7.99
C LYS A 27 -5.78 -9.22 7.43
N ALA A 28 -4.69 -8.76 8.01
CA ALA A 28 -3.33 -9.10 7.62
C ALA A 28 -3.03 -10.62 7.66
N LEU A 29 -3.75 -11.38 8.49
CA LEU A 29 -3.63 -12.84 8.63
C LEU A 29 -4.70 -13.62 7.85
N VAL A 30 -5.51 -12.98 7.03
CA VAL A 30 -6.36 -13.69 6.05
C VAL A 30 -5.46 -14.25 4.97
N GLU A 31 -5.64 -15.53 4.65
CA GLU A 31 -4.83 -16.22 3.65
C GLU A 31 -5.42 -16.11 2.26
N VAL A 32 -4.54 -16.02 1.27
CA VAL A 32 -4.83 -16.18 -0.16
C VAL A 32 -3.73 -17.01 -0.80
N GLY A 33 -4.08 -18.05 -1.54
CA GLY A 33 -3.12 -19.01 -2.07
C GLY A 33 -2.31 -19.74 -0.98
N GLY A 34 -2.91 -19.96 0.21
CA GLY A 34 -2.25 -20.62 1.34
C GLY A 34 -1.19 -19.77 2.07
N LYS A 35 -1.19 -18.44 1.86
CA LYS A 35 -0.25 -17.51 2.47
C LYS A 35 -0.98 -16.28 2.99
N ALA A 36 -0.64 -15.80 4.20
CA ALA A 36 -1.25 -14.60 4.79
C ALA A 36 -0.99 -13.35 3.92
N LEU A 37 -1.96 -12.44 3.87
CA LEU A 37 -1.83 -11.20 3.09
C LEU A 37 -0.57 -10.40 3.46
N ILE A 38 -0.22 -10.36 4.74
CA ILE A 38 1.01 -9.67 5.19
C ILE A 38 2.26 -10.34 4.61
N ASP A 39 2.31 -11.66 4.52
CA ASP A 39 3.47 -12.39 4.03
C ASP A 39 3.70 -12.17 2.53
N HIS A 40 2.61 -12.09 1.73
CA HIS A 40 2.71 -11.70 0.32
C HIS A 40 3.42 -10.36 0.16
N MET A 41 3.06 -9.36 0.97
CA MET A 41 3.66 -8.04 0.89
C MET A 41 5.11 -8.02 1.39
N LEU A 42 5.38 -8.65 2.53
CA LEU A 42 6.73 -8.70 3.10
C LEU A 42 7.73 -9.40 2.17
N GLU A 43 7.34 -10.50 1.51
CA GLU A 43 8.17 -11.17 0.52
C GLU A 43 8.49 -10.26 -0.67
N ARG A 44 7.49 -9.55 -1.22
CA ARG A 44 7.71 -8.59 -2.32
C ARG A 44 8.67 -7.48 -1.95
N LEU A 45 8.57 -6.95 -0.72
CA LEU A 45 9.48 -5.94 -0.20
C LEU A 45 10.92 -6.49 -0.04
N ALA A 46 11.06 -7.69 0.53
CA ALA A 46 12.35 -8.36 0.69
C ALA A 46 13.04 -8.62 -0.66
N GLU A 47 12.32 -9.21 -1.60
CA GLU A 47 12.78 -9.49 -2.96
C GLU A 47 13.15 -8.22 -3.73
N ALA A 48 12.45 -7.10 -3.50
CA ALA A 48 12.81 -5.80 -4.07
C ALA A 48 14.12 -5.24 -3.51
N GLY A 49 14.51 -5.63 -2.29
CA GLY A 49 15.75 -5.21 -1.64
C GLY A 49 15.57 -4.33 -0.40
N VAL A 50 14.34 -4.18 0.09
CA VAL A 50 14.05 -3.56 1.40
C VAL A 50 14.75 -4.36 2.50
N LYS A 51 15.22 -3.69 3.56
CA LYS A 51 15.91 -4.32 4.70
C LYS A 51 15.08 -4.33 5.97
N ARG A 52 14.23 -3.32 6.14
CA ARG A 52 13.39 -3.13 7.33
C ARG A 52 11.94 -2.87 6.91
N ALA A 53 11.01 -3.56 7.56
CA ALA A 53 9.58 -3.28 7.47
C ALA A 53 9.07 -2.77 8.82
N VAL A 54 8.52 -1.56 8.85
CA VAL A 54 7.78 -1.02 10.00
C VAL A 54 6.32 -1.38 9.78
N VAL A 55 5.75 -2.20 10.65
CA VAL A 55 4.38 -2.71 10.52
C VAL A 55 3.52 -2.10 11.64
N ASN A 56 2.46 -1.38 11.27
CA ASN A 56 1.53 -0.89 12.28
C ASN A 56 0.52 -1.97 12.68
N VAL A 57 0.16 -2.00 13.97
CA VAL A 57 -0.78 -2.96 14.54
C VAL A 57 -1.82 -2.25 15.39
N HIS A 58 -3.06 -2.79 15.43
CA HIS A 58 -4.15 -2.28 16.27
C HIS A 58 -5.06 -3.42 16.72
N ALA A 59 -6.17 -3.71 16.03
CA ALA A 59 -7.07 -4.82 16.38
C ALA A 59 -6.36 -6.17 16.23
N PHE A 60 -6.52 -7.05 17.22
CA PHE A 60 -5.86 -8.36 17.28
C PHE A 60 -4.32 -8.27 17.16
N ALA A 61 -3.74 -7.20 17.70
CA ALA A 61 -2.31 -6.90 17.55
C ALA A 61 -1.41 -8.06 17.98
N ASP A 62 -1.71 -8.73 19.10
CA ASP A 62 -0.88 -9.82 19.61
C ASP A 62 -0.79 -10.99 18.62
N LEU A 63 -1.90 -11.34 17.94
CA LEU A 63 -1.88 -12.38 16.90
C LEU A 63 -0.97 -12.00 15.73
N LEU A 64 -1.00 -10.73 15.31
CA LEU A 64 -0.15 -10.28 14.22
C LEU A 64 1.32 -10.20 14.65
N ILE A 65 1.61 -9.72 15.86
CA ILE A 65 2.97 -9.65 16.43
C ILE A 65 3.57 -11.06 16.54
N ASP A 66 2.80 -12.02 17.06
CA ASP A 66 3.24 -13.41 17.19
C ASP A 66 3.56 -14.04 15.82
N HIS A 67 2.72 -13.80 14.83
CA HIS A 67 2.95 -14.25 13.45
C HIS A 67 4.24 -13.63 12.87
N LEU A 68 4.39 -12.32 12.99
CA LEU A 68 5.56 -11.58 12.49
C LEU A 68 6.85 -12.01 13.20
N GLY A 69 6.78 -12.34 14.50
CA GLY A 69 7.91 -12.86 15.26
C GLY A 69 8.43 -14.23 14.77
N GLN A 70 7.61 -14.97 14.01
CA GLN A 70 7.96 -16.25 13.41
C GLN A 70 8.38 -16.13 11.94
N SER A 71 8.26 -14.93 11.36
CA SER A 71 8.56 -14.68 9.94
C SER A 71 10.04 -14.96 9.62
N ARG A 72 10.30 -15.60 8.47
CA ARG A 72 11.64 -15.90 7.96
C ARG A 72 11.94 -15.17 6.65
N VAL A 73 11.22 -14.09 6.40
CA VAL A 73 11.28 -13.36 5.11
C VAL A 73 12.62 -12.63 4.86
N GLY A 74 13.52 -12.58 5.86
CA GLY A 74 14.82 -11.91 5.73
C GLY A 74 14.78 -10.38 5.89
N LEU A 75 13.67 -9.84 6.42
CA LEU A 75 13.53 -8.43 6.80
C LEU A 75 13.66 -8.27 8.31
N GLU A 76 14.25 -7.15 8.75
CA GLU A 76 14.05 -6.67 10.10
C GLU A 76 12.61 -6.16 10.23
N ILE A 77 11.80 -6.76 11.10
CA ILE A 77 10.41 -6.35 11.33
C ILE A 77 10.34 -5.54 12.62
N VAL A 78 9.84 -4.31 12.51
CA VAL A 78 9.67 -3.37 13.63
C VAL A 78 8.18 -3.05 13.78
N ILE A 79 7.65 -3.16 15.00
CA ILE A 79 6.25 -2.91 15.26
C ILE A 79 6.01 -1.43 15.61
N SER A 80 5.01 -0.83 14.95
CA SER A 80 4.42 0.46 15.32
C SER A 80 3.05 0.22 15.95
N ASP A 81 3.00 0.21 17.28
CA ASP A 81 1.80 -0.15 18.04
C ASP A 81 0.85 1.06 18.16
N GLU A 82 -0.40 0.91 17.66
CA GLU A 82 -1.45 1.93 17.70
C GLU A 82 -2.54 1.65 18.76
N ARG A 83 -2.37 0.62 19.63
CA ARG A 83 -3.41 0.20 20.60
C ARG A 83 -3.72 1.22 21.70
N ASP A 84 -2.90 2.23 21.90
CA ASP A 84 -3.17 3.36 22.78
C ASP A 84 -4.20 4.36 22.18
N HIS A 85 -4.56 4.20 20.90
CA HIS A 85 -5.64 4.94 20.26
C HIS A 85 -6.94 4.11 20.22
N PRO A 86 -8.13 4.76 20.35
CA PRO A 86 -9.41 4.04 20.34
C PRO A 86 -9.77 3.45 18.98
N VAL A 87 -9.20 3.99 17.91
CA VAL A 87 -9.39 3.57 16.52
C VAL A 87 -8.06 3.59 15.78
N PRO A 88 -7.90 2.82 14.68
CA PRO A 88 -6.72 2.93 13.82
C PRO A 88 -6.50 4.35 13.30
N LEU A 89 -5.25 4.78 13.22
CA LEU A 89 -4.87 6.16 12.85
C LEU A 89 -5.04 6.50 11.38
N GLU A 90 -5.60 5.60 10.57
CA GLU A 90 -5.66 5.70 9.12
C GLU A 90 -4.26 5.67 8.48
N THR A 91 -4.20 5.80 7.15
CA THR A 91 -2.93 5.63 6.42
C THR A 91 -1.88 6.70 6.73
N GLY A 92 -2.30 7.96 6.83
CA GLY A 92 -1.40 9.08 7.12
C GLY A 92 -0.98 9.14 8.59
N GLY A 93 -1.94 8.96 9.50
CA GLY A 93 -1.66 8.92 10.93
C GLY A 93 -0.74 7.78 11.31
N GLY A 94 -0.91 6.60 10.72
CA GLY A 94 -0.01 5.46 10.92
C GLY A 94 1.44 5.75 10.47
N VAL A 95 1.61 6.36 9.29
CA VAL A 95 2.93 6.81 8.83
C VAL A 95 3.54 7.85 9.76
N LYS A 96 2.75 8.85 10.19
CA LYS A 96 3.20 9.88 11.13
C LYS A 96 3.64 9.30 12.48
N ARG A 97 2.84 8.37 13.04
CA ARG A 97 3.19 7.70 14.30
C ARG A 97 4.51 6.95 14.21
N ALA A 98 4.77 6.33 13.08
CA ALA A 98 5.98 5.56 12.84
C ALA A 98 7.21 6.42 12.48
N ALA A 99 7.12 7.75 12.48
CA ALA A 99 8.17 8.66 11.99
C ALA A 99 9.58 8.37 12.55
N ALA A 100 9.70 8.16 13.87
CA ALA A 100 10.97 7.85 14.51
C ALA A 100 11.59 6.50 14.07
N LEU A 101 10.76 5.59 13.55
CA LEU A 101 11.17 4.26 13.05
C LEU A 101 11.51 4.30 11.55
N LEU A 102 10.88 5.21 10.80
CA LEU A 102 11.00 5.32 9.34
C LEU A 102 12.15 6.25 8.90
N GLY A 103 12.49 7.26 9.73
CA GLY A 103 13.48 8.29 9.38
C GLY A 103 12.94 9.35 8.41
N ASP A 104 13.82 10.27 7.98
CA ASP A 104 13.43 11.48 7.22
C ASP A 104 13.60 11.34 5.69
N GLY A 105 14.16 10.24 5.22
CA GLY A 105 14.32 9.98 3.78
C GLY A 105 13.03 9.48 3.12
N PRO A 106 12.98 9.48 1.77
CA PRO A 106 11.86 8.87 1.06
C PRO A 106 11.67 7.40 1.44
N ILE A 107 10.41 7.01 1.65
CA ILE A 107 10.03 5.67 2.08
C ILE A 107 9.10 4.99 1.06
N LEU A 108 9.07 3.65 1.09
CA LEU A 108 7.97 2.88 0.55
C LEU A 108 6.85 2.78 1.59
N VAL A 109 5.61 2.96 1.14
CA VAL A 109 4.41 2.66 1.92
C VAL A 109 3.62 1.59 1.17
N ALA A 110 3.19 0.55 1.87
CA ALA A 110 2.49 -0.60 1.29
C ALA A 110 1.30 -1.03 2.13
N ASN A 111 0.14 -1.21 1.49
CA ASN A 111 -1.05 -1.83 2.07
C ASN A 111 -0.94 -3.36 1.96
N ILE A 112 -1.48 -4.09 2.93
CA ILE A 112 -1.42 -5.57 2.94
C ILE A 112 -2.47 -6.24 2.03
N ASP A 113 -3.47 -5.54 1.57
CA ASP A 113 -4.58 -6.10 0.78
C ASP A 113 -4.35 -6.09 -0.74
N SER A 114 -3.11 -5.89 -1.14
CA SER A 114 -2.66 -5.85 -2.53
C SER A 114 -1.82 -7.08 -2.85
N VAL A 115 -2.36 -7.96 -3.67
CA VAL A 115 -1.65 -9.12 -4.22
C VAL A 115 -1.57 -8.95 -5.73
N TRP A 116 -0.43 -9.28 -6.35
CA TRP A 116 -0.30 -9.15 -7.81
C TRP A 116 0.62 -10.21 -8.42
N ARG A 117 0.46 -10.39 -9.71
CA ARG A 117 1.30 -11.24 -10.54
C ARG A 117 1.81 -10.42 -11.72
N GLU A 118 3.11 -10.21 -11.77
CA GLU A 118 3.77 -9.47 -12.86
C GLU A 118 3.91 -10.36 -14.10
N ASP A 119 3.80 -9.74 -15.28
CA ASP A 119 4.08 -10.41 -16.56
C ASP A 119 5.61 -10.56 -16.80
N ALA A 120 6.42 -9.79 -16.07
CA ALA A 120 7.87 -9.77 -16.20
C ALA A 120 8.55 -10.75 -15.24
N GLU A 121 9.69 -11.26 -15.68
CA GLU A 121 10.63 -12.00 -14.85
C GLU A 121 11.88 -11.13 -14.59
N PRO A 122 12.37 -10.99 -13.37
CA PRO A 122 11.82 -11.55 -12.11
C PRO A 122 10.56 -10.77 -11.64
N PRO A 123 9.69 -11.42 -10.83
CA PRO A 123 8.37 -10.89 -10.43
C PRO A 123 8.41 -9.77 -9.38
N VAL A 124 9.51 -9.03 -9.25
CA VAL A 124 9.69 -7.91 -8.32
C VAL A 124 10.06 -6.61 -9.03
N ARG A 125 9.87 -6.60 -10.35
CA ARG A 125 10.25 -5.46 -11.18
C ARG A 125 9.42 -4.22 -10.85
N ALA A 126 8.13 -4.38 -10.56
CA ALA A 126 7.21 -3.28 -10.32
C ALA A 126 7.65 -2.36 -9.16
N ILE A 127 8.05 -2.93 -8.00
CA ILE A 127 8.57 -2.13 -6.87
C ILE A 127 9.90 -1.46 -7.23
N ARG A 128 10.79 -2.17 -7.92
CA ARG A 128 12.08 -1.60 -8.34
C ARG A 128 11.90 -0.47 -9.34
N ASP A 129 11.01 -0.62 -10.33
CA ASP A 129 10.71 0.42 -11.33
C ASP A 129 10.02 1.62 -10.68
N LEU A 130 9.11 1.38 -9.69
CA LEU A 130 8.51 2.43 -8.89
C LEU A 130 9.59 3.27 -8.19
N CYS A 131 10.54 2.62 -7.52
CA CYS A 131 11.61 3.31 -6.81
C CYS A 131 12.62 3.99 -7.75
N ALA A 132 13.05 3.29 -8.82
CA ALA A 132 14.03 3.81 -9.77
C ALA A 132 13.56 5.11 -10.46
N GLY A 133 12.27 5.21 -10.76
CA GLY A 133 11.70 6.39 -11.39
C GLY A 133 11.22 7.47 -10.42
N TYR A 134 11.40 7.33 -9.11
CA TYR A 134 11.06 8.36 -8.13
C TYR A 134 12.14 9.45 -8.08
N ASP A 135 11.73 10.70 -8.30
CA ASP A 135 12.58 11.89 -8.22
C ASP A 135 12.02 12.85 -7.15
N PRO A 136 12.63 12.94 -5.96
CA PRO A 136 12.12 13.77 -4.86
C PRO A 136 12.18 15.30 -5.18
N SER A 137 12.94 15.72 -6.17
CA SER A 137 12.97 17.14 -6.59
C SER A 137 11.68 17.53 -7.33
N ARG A 138 11.05 16.58 -8.01
CA ARG A 138 9.84 16.76 -8.84
C ARG A 138 8.59 16.15 -8.21
N MET A 139 8.73 15.07 -7.47
CA MET A 139 7.63 14.23 -6.98
C MET A 139 7.51 14.34 -5.46
N ALA A 140 6.32 14.54 -4.94
CA ALA A 140 5.98 14.33 -3.55
C ALA A 140 5.70 12.85 -3.28
N ALA A 141 5.00 12.20 -4.24
CA ALA A 141 4.77 10.76 -4.23
C ALA A 141 4.75 10.20 -5.65
N ARG A 142 5.08 8.89 -5.76
CA ARG A 142 4.91 8.09 -6.97
C ARG A 142 4.16 6.81 -6.62
N LEU A 143 3.00 6.61 -7.25
CA LEU A 143 2.06 5.53 -6.95
C LEU A 143 2.26 4.35 -7.91
N MET A 144 2.18 3.11 -7.39
CA MET A 144 2.07 1.93 -8.22
C MET A 144 0.62 1.75 -8.67
N LEU A 145 0.41 1.59 -9.98
CA LEU A 145 -0.90 1.58 -10.61
C LEU A 145 -1.13 0.29 -11.40
N ALA A 146 -2.37 -0.20 -11.37
CA ALA A 146 -2.85 -1.27 -12.24
C ALA A 146 -3.81 -0.70 -13.28
N ARG A 147 -3.81 -1.29 -14.49
CA ARG A 147 -4.85 -1.02 -15.49
C ARG A 147 -6.19 -1.61 -15.03
N MET A 148 -7.29 -0.92 -15.32
CA MET A 148 -8.64 -1.41 -14.96
C MET A 148 -8.92 -2.81 -15.50
N GLU A 149 -8.55 -3.09 -16.74
CA GLU A 149 -8.73 -4.40 -17.39
C GLU A 149 -7.88 -5.52 -16.80
N ARG A 150 -6.87 -5.18 -16.01
CA ARG A 150 -5.97 -6.11 -15.30
C ARG A 150 -6.19 -6.09 -13.77
N THR A 151 -7.30 -5.48 -13.34
CA THR A 151 -7.69 -5.38 -11.92
C THR A 151 -8.76 -6.41 -11.60
N LEU A 152 -8.57 -7.17 -10.52
CA LEU A 152 -9.45 -8.22 -10.04
C LEU A 152 -9.87 -7.95 -8.60
N GLY A 153 -11.14 -8.25 -8.26
CA GLY A 153 -11.67 -8.04 -6.89
C GLY A 153 -11.86 -6.56 -6.50
N PHE A 154 -11.99 -5.66 -7.50
CA PHE A 154 -12.24 -4.25 -7.28
C PHE A 154 -13.28 -3.74 -8.27
N ASP A 155 -14.44 -3.32 -7.76
CA ASP A 155 -15.59 -2.86 -8.57
C ASP A 155 -15.66 -1.34 -8.71
N GLY A 156 -14.60 -0.63 -8.32
CA GLY A 156 -14.53 0.82 -8.40
C GLY A 156 -14.37 1.33 -9.83
N PRO A 157 -14.71 2.60 -10.08
CA PRO A 157 -14.65 3.21 -11.41
C PRO A 157 -13.24 3.66 -11.83
N GLY A 158 -12.18 3.19 -11.18
CA GLY A 158 -10.82 3.67 -11.37
C GLY A 158 -10.52 4.94 -10.58
N ASP A 159 -9.23 5.21 -10.39
CA ASP A 159 -8.76 6.30 -9.52
C ASP A 159 -8.12 7.45 -10.31
N PHE A 160 -7.34 7.13 -11.35
CA PHE A 160 -6.45 8.10 -12.00
C PHE A 160 -6.44 8.02 -13.51
N PHE A 161 -6.24 9.19 -14.12
CA PHE A 161 -5.64 9.36 -15.45
C PHE A 161 -4.15 9.68 -15.25
N MET A 162 -3.33 9.42 -16.28
CA MET A 162 -1.90 9.70 -16.24
C MET A 162 -1.49 10.43 -17.53
N GLY A 163 -0.78 11.54 -17.39
CA GLY A 163 -0.17 12.26 -18.48
C GLY A 163 1.07 11.55 -19.06
N GLU A 164 1.56 12.03 -20.19
CA GLU A 164 2.77 11.47 -20.85
C GLU A 164 4.03 11.59 -19.98
N ASP A 165 4.09 12.59 -19.10
CA ASP A 165 5.16 12.83 -18.14
C ASP A 165 5.02 11.98 -16.85
N GLY A 166 3.96 11.16 -16.75
CA GLY A 166 3.63 10.34 -15.60
C GLY A 166 2.88 11.07 -14.48
N ALA A 167 2.54 12.35 -14.64
CA ALA A 167 1.74 13.10 -13.66
C ALA A 167 0.31 12.54 -13.59
N LEU A 168 -0.22 12.41 -12.37
CA LEU A 168 -1.54 11.83 -12.14
C LEU A 168 -2.62 12.90 -11.99
N ILE A 169 -3.76 12.63 -12.59
CA ILE A 169 -4.98 13.43 -12.48
C ILE A 169 -6.03 12.54 -11.78
N PRO A 170 -6.40 12.83 -10.52
CA PRO A 170 -7.43 12.07 -9.82
C PRO A 170 -8.78 12.18 -10.55
N ARG A 171 -9.45 11.05 -10.78
CA ARG A 171 -10.75 10.98 -11.44
C ARG A 171 -11.79 11.93 -10.84
N ARG A 172 -11.83 12.02 -9.50
CA ARG A 172 -12.79 12.85 -8.77
C ARG A 172 -12.59 14.35 -9.05
N ILE A 173 -11.35 14.80 -9.23
CA ILE A 173 -11.03 16.20 -9.56
C ILE A 173 -11.40 16.49 -11.02
N ASN A 174 -11.19 15.53 -11.91
CA ASN A 174 -11.56 15.63 -13.32
C ASN A 174 -13.07 15.53 -13.55
N GLY A 175 -13.84 15.01 -12.58
CA GLY A 175 -15.29 14.83 -12.72
C GLY A 175 -15.71 13.69 -13.67
N ALA A 176 -14.78 12.85 -14.10
CA ALA A 176 -15.04 11.75 -15.02
C ALA A 176 -15.80 10.60 -14.32
N PRO A 177 -16.69 9.87 -15.05
CA PRO A 177 -17.40 8.73 -14.50
C PRO A 177 -16.48 7.54 -14.18
N SER A 178 -15.41 7.38 -14.95
CA SER A 178 -14.40 6.32 -14.76
C SER A 178 -13.01 6.80 -15.14
N ALA A 179 -11.98 6.11 -14.68
CA ALA A 179 -10.57 6.32 -15.03
C ALA A 179 -9.89 4.98 -15.36
N PRO A 180 -8.83 4.98 -16.20
CA PRO A 180 -8.21 3.74 -16.67
C PRO A 180 -7.29 3.06 -15.68
N LEU A 181 -6.91 3.71 -14.58
CA LEU A 181 -5.88 3.24 -13.65
C LEU A 181 -6.39 3.22 -12.21
N ASN A 182 -6.03 2.15 -11.50
CA ASN A 182 -6.27 1.99 -10.07
C ASN A 182 -4.97 2.09 -9.27
N TYR A 183 -5.04 2.68 -8.09
CA TYR A 183 -3.95 2.62 -7.12
C TYR A 183 -3.87 1.25 -6.45
N MET A 184 -2.68 0.65 -6.51
CA MET A 184 -2.45 -0.71 -6.02
C MET A 184 -2.09 -0.79 -4.52
N GLY A 185 -2.14 0.29 -3.77
CA GLY A 185 -1.76 0.25 -2.36
C GLY A 185 -0.25 0.34 -2.09
N VAL A 186 0.59 0.56 -3.09
CA VAL A 186 2.05 0.72 -2.91
C VAL A 186 2.52 2.03 -3.53
N HIS A 187 3.34 2.79 -2.79
CA HIS A 187 3.88 4.05 -3.31
C HIS A 187 5.20 4.46 -2.64
N MET A 188 5.99 5.23 -3.37
CA MET A 188 7.10 6.03 -2.85
C MET A 188 6.59 7.39 -2.40
N VAL A 189 7.09 7.90 -1.28
CA VAL A 189 6.70 9.22 -0.76
C VAL A 189 7.84 9.88 0.01
N ASP A 190 7.91 11.21 -0.06
CA ASP A 190 8.61 12.01 0.93
C ASP A 190 7.72 12.12 2.19
N PRO A 191 8.10 11.52 3.33
CA PRO A 191 7.22 11.46 4.48
C PRO A 191 7.17 12.76 5.30
N ARG A 192 8.09 13.69 5.09
CA ARG A 192 8.21 14.93 5.90
C ARG A 192 6.93 15.77 5.95
N PRO A 193 6.18 15.99 4.85
CA PRO A 193 4.89 16.68 4.92
C PRO A 193 3.85 15.92 5.76
N ILE A 194 3.90 14.58 5.73
CA ILE A 194 2.99 13.71 6.51
C ILE A 194 3.32 13.85 8.00
N TYR A 195 4.60 13.83 8.37
CA TYR A 195 5.03 13.99 9.76
C TYR A 195 4.64 15.37 10.33
N ALA A 196 4.68 16.40 9.50
CA ALA A 196 4.33 17.77 9.88
C ALA A 196 2.81 18.04 9.95
N HIS A 197 1.96 17.08 9.51
CA HIS A 197 0.51 17.28 9.54
C HIS A 197 -0.01 17.46 10.98
N PRO A 198 -0.91 18.43 11.25
CA PRO A 198 -1.34 18.74 12.63
C PRO A 198 -2.18 17.62 13.25
N GLU A 199 -2.99 16.92 12.47
CA GLU A 199 -3.87 15.87 12.96
C GLU A 199 -3.10 14.58 13.26
N THR A 200 -3.69 13.73 14.10
CA THR A 200 -3.16 12.41 14.46
C THR A 200 -3.82 11.32 13.62
N GLU A 201 -5.14 11.41 13.39
CA GLU A 201 -5.93 10.48 12.61
C GLU A 201 -6.27 11.11 11.26
N PHE A 202 -5.61 10.68 10.19
CA PHE A 202 -5.87 11.18 8.84
C PHE A 202 -5.41 10.17 7.77
N GLY A 203 -6.05 10.22 6.60
CA GLY A 203 -5.68 9.42 5.44
C GLY A 203 -4.73 10.14 4.49
N LEU A 204 -4.06 9.40 3.63
CA LEU A 204 -3.28 9.95 2.51
C LEU A 204 -4.14 10.14 1.26
N PHE A 205 -5.27 9.44 1.16
CA PHE A 205 -6.13 9.40 -0.02
C PHE A 205 -7.15 10.54 -0.07
N PRO A 206 -7.69 10.88 -1.27
CA PRO A 206 -8.61 12.00 -1.47
C PRO A 206 -9.88 11.99 -0.62
N LEU A 207 -10.26 10.84 -0.05
CA LEU A 207 -11.47 10.72 0.78
C LEU A 207 -11.27 11.09 2.24
N LYS A 208 -10.02 10.99 2.73
CA LYS A 208 -9.71 11.16 4.16
C LYS A 208 -8.43 11.97 4.42
N GLY A 209 -7.87 12.63 3.40
CA GLY A 209 -6.67 13.44 3.56
C GLY A 209 -6.38 14.33 2.36
N PRO A 210 -5.70 15.45 2.58
CA PRO A 210 -5.48 16.49 1.58
C PRO A 210 -4.37 16.14 0.56
N PHE A 211 -3.41 15.32 0.92
CA PHE A 211 -2.12 15.23 0.25
C PHE A 211 -2.18 14.91 -1.24
N TRP A 212 -2.92 13.88 -1.64
CA TRP A 212 -2.93 13.49 -3.05
C TRP A 212 -3.62 14.52 -3.94
N ALA A 213 -4.66 15.17 -3.45
CA ALA A 213 -5.33 16.24 -4.18
C ALA A 213 -4.41 17.45 -4.35
N GLU A 214 -3.73 17.86 -3.27
CA GLU A 214 -2.76 18.96 -3.28
C GLU A 214 -1.56 18.65 -4.15
N TRP A 215 -0.97 17.45 -4.02
CA TRP A 215 0.18 17.06 -4.83
C TRP A 215 -0.16 16.89 -6.31
N ALA A 216 -1.36 16.40 -6.64
CA ALA A 216 -1.82 16.33 -8.02
C ALA A 216 -2.02 17.74 -8.61
N ALA A 217 -2.65 18.64 -7.87
CA ALA A 217 -2.83 20.04 -8.29
C ALA A 217 -1.50 20.77 -8.49
N ALA A 218 -0.47 20.42 -7.71
CA ALA A 218 0.88 20.94 -7.84
C ALA A 218 1.74 20.21 -8.91
N GLY A 219 1.19 19.23 -9.62
CA GLY A 219 1.93 18.40 -10.58
C GLY A 219 3.01 17.51 -9.96
N ARG A 220 2.89 17.20 -8.66
CA ARG A 220 3.88 16.45 -7.88
C ARG A 220 3.43 15.05 -7.50
N LEU A 221 2.25 14.61 -7.92
CA LEU A 221 1.76 13.24 -7.79
C LEU A 221 1.99 12.52 -9.11
N HIS A 222 2.80 11.45 -9.12
CA HIS A 222 3.15 10.70 -10.31
C HIS A 222 2.77 9.23 -10.17
N GLY A 223 2.79 8.50 -11.28
CA GLY A 223 2.46 7.08 -11.34
C GLY A 223 3.53 6.23 -11.99
N ALA A 224 3.44 4.92 -11.74
CA ALA A 224 4.12 3.85 -12.46
C ALA A 224 3.13 2.71 -12.68
N VAL A 225 2.85 2.37 -13.93
CA VAL A 225 1.94 1.27 -14.26
C VAL A 225 2.70 -0.05 -14.12
N MET A 226 2.16 -0.96 -13.34
CA MET A 226 2.62 -2.34 -13.24
C MET A 226 1.99 -3.14 -14.39
N GLU A 227 2.80 -3.83 -15.16
CA GLU A 227 2.33 -4.77 -16.17
C GLU A 227 2.10 -6.14 -15.54
N GLY A 228 0.83 -6.52 -15.44
CA GLY A 228 0.40 -7.75 -14.77
C GLY A 228 -1.00 -7.66 -14.20
N ASP A 229 -1.43 -8.68 -13.49
CA ASP A 229 -2.73 -8.74 -12.82
C ASP A 229 -2.62 -8.28 -11.37
N TRP A 230 -3.47 -7.36 -10.99
CA TRP A 230 -3.62 -6.92 -9.61
C TRP A 230 -4.92 -7.47 -9.00
N MET A 231 -4.80 -8.04 -7.82
CA MET A 231 -5.88 -8.59 -7.02
C MET A 231 -6.03 -7.76 -5.73
N HIS A 232 -7.12 -6.98 -5.64
CA HIS A 232 -7.46 -6.27 -4.41
C HIS A 232 -8.29 -7.18 -3.51
N VAL A 233 -7.72 -7.61 -2.38
CA VAL A 233 -8.39 -8.52 -1.42
C VAL A 233 -9.10 -7.69 -0.35
N GLY A 234 -10.21 -7.04 -0.74
CA GLY A 234 -10.95 -6.11 0.11
C GLY A 234 -12.11 -6.72 0.90
N ASP A 235 -12.67 -7.83 0.41
CA ASP A 235 -13.83 -8.55 0.94
C ASP A 235 -13.78 -10.04 0.58
N PRO A 236 -14.70 -10.91 1.08
CA PRO A 236 -14.69 -12.34 0.84
C PRO A 236 -14.89 -12.76 -0.62
N ASP A 237 -15.58 -11.97 -1.45
CA ASP A 237 -15.77 -12.29 -2.86
C ASP A 237 -14.52 -11.96 -3.66
N ALA A 238 -13.88 -10.84 -3.38
CA ALA A 238 -12.56 -10.48 -3.91
C ALA A 238 -11.49 -11.54 -3.55
N LEU A 239 -11.54 -12.11 -2.33
CA LEU A 239 -10.66 -13.21 -1.92
C LEU A 239 -10.83 -14.42 -2.85
N LYS A 240 -12.06 -14.86 -3.13
CA LYS A 240 -12.33 -16.00 -4.04
C LYS A 240 -11.77 -15.77 -5.45
N VAL A 241 -11.89 -14.54 -5.94
CA VAL A 241 -11.34 -14.13 -7.25
C VAL A 241 -9.80 -14.21 -7.25
N ALA A 242 -9.16 -13.74 -6.18
CA ALA A 242 -7.71 -13.82 -6.03
C ALA A 242 -7.22 -15.28 -5.95
N GLU A 243 -7.87 -16.13 -5.14
CA GLU A 243 -7.60 -17.57 -5.07
C GLU A 243 -7.68 -18.25 -6.44
N ALA A 244 -8.75 -18.01 -7.18
CA ALA A 244 -8.94 -18.58 -8.51
C ALA A 244 -7.88 -18.12 -9.52
N ARG A 245 -7.33 -16.90 -9.36
CA ARG A 245 -6.28 -16.36 -10.23
C ARG A 245 -4.90 -16.91 -9.88
N LEU A 246 -4.59 -17.12 -8.60
CA LEU A 246 -3.30 -17.66 -8.15
C LEU A 246 -3.18 -19.17 -8.41
N ALA A 247 -4.29 -19.90 -8.50
CA ALA A 247 -4.31 -21.34 -8.81
C ALA A 247 -4.01 -21.66 -10.29
N ARG A 248 -3.93 -20.68 -11.16
CA ARG A 248 -3.63 -20.80 -12.61
C ARG A 248 -2.17 -20.48 -12.92
#